data_a916bc9569a11c27141e462abf1ddb8c
#
_entry.id   a916bc9569a11c27141e462abf1ddb8c
#
_cell.length_a   1.000
_cell.length_b   1.000
_cell.length_c   1.000
_cell.angle_alpha   90.00
_cell.angle_beta   90.00
_cell.angle_gamma   90.00
#
_symmetry.space_group_name_H-M   'P 1'
#
loop_
_entity.id
_entity.type
_entity.pdbx_description
1 polymer ?
#
loop_
_entity_poly.entity_id
_entity_poly.type
_entity_poly.pdbx_seq_one_letter_code
_entity_poly.pdbx_strand_id
1 'polypeptide(L)'
;VPMALADYIPVICFAIAAVILQRDLYNKMSKGAFALFAAGTLNVAIAGALKATWKLLYAAGVCNFEALNAMFFPVQSIGFLLAGIGILAMICHKQTKGNVLAAAVPPVFSGTFVFVGLMVAGLGIMDVVLCVLAAKLKKPALIVIFVLSLICSLCMGYLSSQDFVKSAM
;
A
#
# COMPACT_ATOMS: atom_id res chain seq x y z
N VAL A 1 13.34 15.13 16.12
CA VAL A 1 13.32 15.71 14.76
C VAL A 1 14.05 14.85 13.72
N PRO A 2 15.35 14.45 13.89
CA PRO A 2 16.03 13.68 12.84
C PRO A 2 15.37 12.34 12.53
N MET A 3 14.83 11.64 13.53
CA MET A 3 14.11 10.38 13.34
C MET A 3 12.79 10.57 12.56
N ALA A 4 12.09 11.69 12.79
CA ALA A 4 10.87 12.01 12.04
C ALA A 4 11.15 12.39 10.57
N LEU A 5 12.31 12.97 10.28
CA LEU A 5 12.76 13.22 8.91
C LEU A 5 13.13 11.92 8.17
N ALA A 6 13.70 10.94 8.89
CA ALA A 6 14.01 9.64 8.30
C ALA A 6 12.76 8.89 7.82
N ASP A 7 11.58 9.13 8.41
CA ASP A 7 10.31 8.52 8.01
C ASP A 7 9.84 8.98 6.61
N TYR A 8 10.37 10.08 6.08
CA TYR A 8 10.10 10.50 4.68
C TYR A 8 10.87 9.67 3.65
N ILE A 9 12.01 9.06 4.01
CA ILE A 9 12.83 8.29 3.08
C ILE A 9 12.02 7.15 2.44
N PRO A 10 11.34 6.25 3.21
CA PRO A 10 10.54 5.20 2.61
C PRO A 10 9.36 5.74 1.79
N VAL A 11 8.77 6.88 2.17
CA VAL A 11 7.68 7.50 1.40
C VAL A 11 8.16 7.97 0.04
N ILE A 12 9.32 8.64 -0.01
CA ILE A 12 9.93 9.12 -1.26
C ILE A 12 10.35 7.93 -2.13
N CYS A 13 11.01 6.93 -1.55
CA CYS A 13 11.39 5.72 -2.29
C CYS A 13 10.18 5.00 -2.87
N PHE A 14 9.09 4.87 -2.09
CA PHE A 14 7.85 4.28 -2.56
C PHE A 14 7.22 5.10 -3.70
N ALA A 15 7.18 6.44 -3.57
CA ALA A 15 6.64 7.32 -4.61
C ALA A 15 7.43 7.19 -5.93
N ILE A 16 8.76 7.17 -5.86
CA ILE A 16 9.61 6.98 -7.04
C ILE A 16 9.35 5.61 -7.67
N ALA A 17 9.33 4.55 -6.86
CA ALA A 17 9.05 3.19 -7.33
C ALA A 17 7.66 3.09 -7.98
N ALA A 18 6.65 3.71 -7.38
CA ALA A 18 5.30 3.76 -7.91
C ALA A 18 5.23 4.45 -9.27
N VAL A 19 5.90 5.59 -9.43
CA VAL A 19 5.96 6.32 -10.71
C VAL A 19 6.65 5.49 -11.80
N ILE A 20 7.78 4.87 -11.48
CA ILE A 20 8.51 4.01 -12.43
C ILE A 20 7.62 2.84 -12.86
N LEU A 21 6.98 2.17 -11.88
CA LEU A 21 6.14 1.02 -12.13
C LEU A 21 4.87 1.40 -12.92
N GLN A 22 4.25 2.54 -12.62
CA GLN A 22 3.12 3.06 -13.40
C GLN A 22 3.52 3.32 -14.85
N ARG A 23 4.68 3.93 -15.09
CA ARG A 23 5.19 4.17 -16.44
C ARG A 23 5.39 2.86 -17.22
N ASP A 24 5.97 1.85 -16.57
CA ASP A 24 6.25 0.56 -17.21
C ASP A 24 4.99 -0.26 -17.46
N LEU A 25 3.97 -0.11 -16.63
CA LEU A 25 2.71 -0.85 -16.72
C LEU A 25 1.65 -0.15 -17.57
N TYR A 26 1.80 1.13 -17.88
CA TYR A 26 0.80 1.93 -18.59
C TYR A 26 0.28 1.29 -19.89
N ASN A 27 1.18 0.72 -20.69
CA ASN A 27 0.83 0.05 -21.94
C ASN A 27 0.57 -1.46 -21.81
N LYS A 28 0.76 -2.03 -20.61
CA LYS A 28 0.64 -3.48 -20.36
C LYS A 28 -0.64 -3.85 -19.63
N MET A 29 -1.33 -2.86 -19.07
CA MET A 29 -2.56 -3.03 -18.30
C MET A 29 -3.78 -2.50 -19.06
N SER A 30 -4.95 -3.04 -18.75
CA SER A 30 -6.21 -2.41 -19.18
C SER A 30 -6.35 -1.05 -18.48
N LYS A 31 -7.02 -0.09 -19.12
CA LYS A 31 -7.20 1.27 -18.57
C LYS A 31 -7.81 1.27 -17.16
N GLY A 32 -8.78 0.37 -16.91
CA GLY A 32 -9.41 0.24 -15.60
C GLY A 32 -8.47 -0.33 -14.53
N ALA A 33 -7.73 -1.39 -14.86
CA ALA A 33 -6.74 -1.97 -13.96
C ALA A 33 -5.60 -0.99 -13.64
N PHE A 34 -5.15 -0.23 -14.65
CA PHE A 34 -4.16 0.82 -14.46
C PHE A 34 -4.68 1.94 -13.56
N ALA A 35 -5.93 2.39 -13.74
CA ALA A 35 -6.53 3.43 -12.91
C ALA A 35 -6.63 2.99 -11.44
N LEU A 36 -7.03 1.73 -11.18
CA LEU A 36 -7.06 1.16 -9.82
C LEU A 36 -5.66 1.11 -9.19
N PHE A 37 -4.68 0.65 -9.95
CA PHE A 37 -3.31 0.57 -9.50
C PHE A 37 -2.72 1.96 -9.21
N ALA A 38 -2.92 2.93 -10.12
CA ALA A 38 -2.44 4.29 -9.95
C ALA A 38 -3.10 5.00 -8.75
N ALA A 39 -4.42 4.88 -8.61
CA ALA A 39 -5.15 5.42 -7.47
C ALA A 39 -4.70 4.78 -6.15
N GLY A 40 -4.50 3.46 -6.15
CA GLY A 40 -4.03 2.73 -4.96
C GLY A 40 -2.64 3.17 -4.52
N THR A 41 -1.67 3.22 -5.43
CA THR A 41 -0.31 3.65 -5.11
C THR A 41 -0.23 5.12 -4.69
N LEU A 42 -1.05 5.98 -5.29
CA LEU A 42 -1.15 7.38 -4.88
C LEU A 42 -1.69 7.51 -3.45
N ASN A 43 -2.75 6.77 -3.10
CA ASN A 43 -3.30 6.76 -1.75
C ASN A 43 -2.28 6.29 -0.71
N VAL A 44 -1.49 5.25 -1.01
CA VAL A 44 -0.43 4.77 -0.12
C VAL A 44 0.64 5.84 0.10
N ALA A 45 1.07 6.52 -0.97
CA ALA A 45 2.06 7.59 -0.88
C ALA A 45 1.55 8.78 -0.03
N ILE A 46 0.29 9.18 -0.24
CA ILE A 46 -0.36 10.24 0.54
C ILE A 46 -0.47 9.83 2.01
N ALA A 47 -0.93 8.62 2.31
CA ALA A 47 -1.05 8.13 3.68
C ALA A 47 0.30 8.14 4.40
N GLY A 48 1.36 7.67 3.74
CA GLY A 48 2.72 7.70 4.27
C GLY A 48 3.21 9.12 4.54
N ALA A 49 2.96 10.06 3.61
CA ALA A 49 3.32 11.47 3.77
C ALA A 49 2.57 12.12 4.94
N LEU A 50 1.27 11.86 5.10
CA LEU A 50 0.46 12.38 6.21
C LEU A 50 1.01 11.91 7.56
N LYS A 51 1.35 10.62 7.68
CA LYS A 51 1.92 10.07 8.91
C LYS A 51 3.31 10.63 9.22
N ALA A 52 4.17 10.75 8.21
CA ALA A 52 5.49 11.35 8.39
C ALA A 52 5.39 12.82 8.82
N THR A 53 4.44 13.57 8.23
CA THR A 53 4.16 14.96 8.59
C THR A 53 3.65 15.07 10.03
N TRP A 54 2.72 14.21 10.44
CA TRP A 54 2.25 14.19 11.83
C TRP A 54 3.42 13.98 12.82
N LYS A 55 4.28 12.97 12.57
CA LYS A 55 5.45 12.72 13.41
C LYS A 55 6.41 13.91 13.46
N LEU A 56 6.60 14.60 12.34
CA LEU A 56 7.46 15.77 12.27
C LEU A 56 6.88 16.93 13.09
N LEU A 57 5.59 17.22 12.96
CA LEU A 57 4.90 18.28 13.72
C LEU A 57 4.91 18.00 15.22
N TYR A 58 4.68 16.73 15.60
CA TYR A 58 4.75 16.30 16.99
C TYR A 58 6.17 16.41 17.57
N ALA A 59 7.19 15.95 16.82
CA ALA A 59 8.58 16.02 17.24
C ALA A 59 9.15 17.46 17.27
N ALA A 60 8.57 18.36 16.47
CA ALA A 60 8.92 19.79 16.49
C ALA A 60 8.20 20.58 17.60
N GLY A 61 7.26 19.96 18.31
CA GLY A 61 6.49 20.61 19.37
C GLY A 61 5.49 21.66 18.87
N VAL A 62 5.15 21.65 17.57
CA VAL A 62 4.26 22.64 16.96
C VAL A 62 2.81 22.35 17.28
N CYS A 63 2.36 21.12 17.03
CA CYS A 63 1.00 20.67 17.36
C CYS A 63 0.90 19.14 17.30
N ASN A 64 -0.08 18.59 18.05
CA ASN A 64 -0.45 17.17 17.98
C ASN A 64 -1.73 17.04 17.15
N PHE A 65 -1.60 16.78 15.86
CA PHE A 65 -2.74 16.62 14.96
C PHE A 65 -3.11 15.14 14.83
N GLU A 66 -3.78 14.57 15.84
CA GLU A 66 -4.15 13.16 15.90
C GLU A 66 -4.96 12.68 14.70
N ALA A 67 -5.72 13.58 14.06
CA ALA A 67 -6.47 13.26 12.85
C ALA A 67 -5.57 12.75 11.70
N LEU A 68 -4.35 13.32 11.54
CA LEU A 68 -3.40 12.85 10.51
C LEU A 68 -2.90 11.43 10.80
N ASN A 69 -2.72 11.10 12.07
CA ASN A 69 -2.34 9.74 12.47
C ASN A 69 -3.51 8.75 12.30
N ALA A 70 -4.72 9.15 12.67
CA ALA A 70 -5.91 8.32 12.55
C ALA A 70 -6.28 7.99 11.09
N MET A 71 -6.06 8.93 10.16
CA MET A 71 -6.30 8.74 8.73
C MET A 71 -5.32 7.77 8.05
N PHE A 72 -4.16 7.51 8.65
CA PHE A 72 -3.12 6.68 8.05
C PHE A 72 -3.62 5.28 7.69
N PHE A 73 -4.15 4.53 8.65
CA PHE A 73 -4.59 3.15 8.43
C PHE A 73 -5.73 3.02 7.41
N PRO A 74 -6.83 3.80 7.48
CA PRO A 74 -7.90 3.74 6.50
C PRO A 74 -7.41 4.02 5.07
N VAL A 75 -6.68 5.11 4.86
CA VAL A 75 -6.23 5.53 3.53
C VAL A 75 -5.22 4.55 2.95
N GLN A 76 -4.27 4.09 3.77
CA GLN A 76 -3.24 3.16 3.33
C GLN A 76 -3.82 1.79 2.99
N SER A 77 -4.75 1.25 3.79
CA SER A 77 -5.35 -0.07 3.57
C SER A 77 -6.16 -0.11 2.27
N ILE A 78 -6.97 0.91 2.02
CA ILE A 78 -7.70 1.05 0.76
C ILE A 78 -6.72 1.18 -0.41
N GLY A 79 -5.65 1.95 -0.24
CA GLY A 79 -4.62 2.13 -1.24
C GLY A 79 -3.96 0.80 -1.65
N PHE A 80 -3.52 0.00 -0.70
CA PHE A 80 -2.92 -1.32 -1.00
C PHE A 80 -3.92 -2.29 -1.62
N LEU A 81 -5.17 -2.28 -1.17
CA LEU A 81 -6.21 -3.14 -1.75
C LEU A 81 -6.46 -2.77 -3.22
N LEU A 82 -6.62 -1.50 -3.53
CA LEU A 82 -6.82 -1.02 -4.90
C LEU A 82 -5.62 -1.35 -5.80
N ALA A 83 -4.40 -1.13 -5.30
CA ALA A 83 -3.18 -1.47 -6.02
C ALA A 83 -3.07 -2.97 -6.27
N GLY A 84 -3.35 -3.80 -5.27
CA GLY A 84 -3.35 -5.25 -5.36
C GLY A 84 -4.37 -5.78 -6.38
N ILE A 85 -5.61 -5.28 -6.34
CA ILE A 85 -6.65 -5.63 -7.31
C ILE A 85 -6.25 -5.19 -8.72
N GLY A 86 -5.65 -3.99 -8.88
CA GLY A 86 -5.18 -3.49 -10.16
C GLY A 86 -4.13 -4.42 -10.79
N ILE A 87 -3.14 -4.86 -10.01
CA ILE A 87 -2.11 -5.81 -10.49
C ILE A 87 -2.70 -7.19 -10.74
N LEU A 88 -3.59 -7.68 -9.87
CA LEU A 88 -4.26 -8.96 -10.06
C LEU A 88 -5.08 -8.97 -11.35
N ALA A 89 -5.82 -7.89 -11.64
CA ALA A 89 -6.57 -7.72 -12.87
C ALA A 89 -5.68 -7.76 -14.12
N MET A 90 -4.44 -7.29 -14.03
CA MET A 90 -3.48 -7.41 -15.13
C MET A 90 -3.14 -8.87 -15.46
N ILE A 91 -3.04 -9.73 -14.45
CA ILE A 91 -2.69 -11.14 -14.65
C ILE A 91 -3.90 -11.96 -15.10
N CYS A 92 -5.08 -11.69 -14.53
CA CYS A 92 -6.30 -12.44 -14.82
C CYS A 92 -6.97 -12.03 -16.12
N HIS A 93 -6.77 -10.79 -16.60
CA HIS A 93 -7.40 -10.27 -17.79
C HIS A 93 -6.47 -10.38 -19.00
N LYS A 94 -6.54 -11.48 -19.71
CA LYS A 94 -6.16 -11.57 -21.11
C LYS A 94 -7.21 -10.77 -21.90
N GLN A 95 -6.88 -9.49 -22.16
CA GLN A 95 -7.61 -8.56 -23.05
C GLN A 95 -9.05 -8.97 -23.41
N THR A 96 -10.00 -8.69 -22.53
CA THR A 96 -11.39 -8.62 -22.95
C THR A 96 -11.78 -7.14 -22.90
N LYS A 97 -12.17 -6.59 -24.04
CA LYS A 97 -12.76 -5.26 -24.16
C LYS A 97 -14.07 -5.26 -23.37
N GLY A 98 -14.06 -4.81 -22.16
CA GLY A 98 -15.24 -4.70 -21.30
C GLY A 98 -15.06 -3.57 -20.32
N ASN A 99 -16.05 -2.67 -20.26
CA ASN A 99 -16.13 -1.60 -19.27
C ASN A 99 -16.28 -2.21 -17.89
N VAL A 100 -15.20 -2.29 -17.13
CA VAL A 100 -15.29 -2.54 -15.70
C VAL A 100 -15.26 -1.19 -15.00
N LEU A 101 -16.41 -0.58 -14.90
CA LEU A 101 -16.66 0.48 -13.93
C LEU A 101 -16.88 -0.22 -12.59
N ALA A 102 -15.82 -0.68 -11.96
CA ALA A 102 -15.88 -1.09 -10.58
C ALA A 102 -16.06 0.19 -9.75
N ALA A 103 -17.29 0.47 -9.37
CA ALA A 103 -17.62 1.45 -8.37
C ALA A 103 -16.89 1.01 -7.09
N ALA A 104 -15.76 1.61 -6.78
CA ALA A 104 -15.12 1.51 -5.49
C ALA A 104 -16.01 2.27 -4.50
N VAL A 105 -17.03 1.59 -3.98
CA VAL A 105 -17.75 2.08 -2.81
C VAL A 105 -16.81 1.88 -1.64
N PRO A 106 -16.34 2.95 -0.96
CA PRO A 106 -15.53 2.77 0.23
C PRO A 106 -16.41 2.09 1.29
N PRO A 107 -16.06 0.89 1.76
CA PRO A 107 -16.78 0.29 2.86
C PRO A 107 -16.54 1.18 4.09
N VAL A 108 -17.61 1.66 4.68
CA VAL A 108 -17.57 2.36 5.97
C VAL A 108 -17.38 1.29 7.05
N PHE A 109 -16.13 0.93 7.33
CA PHE A 109 -15.79 0.05 8.42
C PHE A 109 -15.23 0.85 9.60
N SER A 110 -15.86 0.75 10.73
CA SER A 110 -15.41 1.29 11.99
C SER A 110 -14.56 0.25 12.72
N GLY A 111 -13.25 0.36 12.66
CA GLY A 111 -12.34 -0.48 13.44
C GLY A 111 -10.93 -0.55 12.85
N THR A 112 -9.94 -0.15 13.63
CA THR A 112 -8.52 -0.15 13.23
C THR A 112 -8.04 -1.55 12.81
N PHE A 113 -8.59 -2.60 13.45
CA PHE A 113 -8.23 -3.99 13.18
C PHE A 113 -8.62 -4.45 11.76
N VAL A 114 -9.77 -3.99 11.28
CA VAL A 114 -10.24 -4.30 9.92
C VAL A 114 -9.32 -3.66 8.87
N PHE A 115 -8.88 -2.42 9.12
CA PHE A 115 -7.97 -1.73 8.20
C PHE A 115 -6.59 -2.36 8.14
N VAL A 116 -6.06 -2.85 9.27
CA VAL A 116 -4.80 -3.60 9.31
C VAL A 116 -4.95 -4.91 8.53
N GLY A 117 -6.05 -5.64 8.71
CA GLY A 117 -6.34 -6.85 7.95
C GLY A 117 -6.45 -6.61 6.44
N LEU A 118 -7.15 -5.55 6.02
CA LEU A 118 -7.24 -5.14 4.61
C LEU A 118 -5.89 -4.74 4.03
N MET A 119 -5.06 -4.03 4.80
CA MET A 119 -3.71 -3.65 4.39
C MET A 119 -2.83 -4.88 4.16
N VAL A 120 -2.83 -5.83 5.09
CA VAL A 120 -2.06 -7.09 4.99
C VAL A 120 -2.55 -7.92 3.81
N ALA A 121 -3.87 -8.00 3.59
CA ALA A 121 -4.45 -8.70 2.45
C ALA A 121 -4.04 -8.06 1.12
N GLY A 122 -4.14 -6.73 1.01
CA GLY A 122 -3.75 -5.99 -0.20
C GLY A 122 -2.26 -6.13 -0.53
N LEU A 123 -1.39 -5.99 0.47
CA LEU A 123 0.06 -6.22 0.33
C LEU A 123 0.36 -7.66 -0.05
N GLY A 124 -0.28 -8.63 0.63
CA GLY A 124 -0.09 -10.05 0.34
C GLY A 124 -0.46 -10.40 -1.10
N ILE A 125 -1.60 -9.91 -1.60
CA ILE A 125 -2.01 -10.09 -2.99
C ILE A 125 -0.96 -9.49 -3.93
N MET A 126 -0.51 -8.27 -3.67
CA MET A 126 0.47 -7.58 -4.50
C MET A 126 1.81 -8.33 -4.53
N ASP A 127 2.34 -8.75 -3.38
CA ASP A 127 3.61 -9.45 -3.27
C ASP A 127 3.56 -10.84 -3.94
N VAL A 128 2.47 -11.61 -3.74
CA VAL A 128 2.29 -12.92 -4.39
C VAL A 128 2.22 -12.76 -5.91
N VAL A 129 1.46 -11.79 -6.40
CA VAL A 129 1.33 -11.51 -7.82
C VAL A 129 2.68 -11.11 -8.44
N LEU A 130 3.44 -10.27 -7.75
CA LEU A 130 4.78 -9.86 -8.19
C LEU A 130 5.78 -11.02 -8.14
N CYS A 131 5.70 -11.93 -7.16
CA CYS A 131 6.47 -13.17 -7.13
C CYS A 131 6.19 -14.06 -8.35
N VAL A 132 4.91 -14.25 -8.69
CA VAL A 132 4.52 -15.04 -9.88
C VAL A 132 5.04 -14.39 -11.16
N LEU A 133 4.97 -13.07 -11.26
CA LEU A 133 5.48 -12.33 -12.41
C LEU A 133 7.01 -12.44 -12.51
N ALA A 134 7.72 -12.30 -11.39
CA ALA A 134 9.18 -12.47 -11.31
C ALA A 134 9.62 -13.89 -11.72
N ALA A 135 8.87 -14.91 -11.29
CA ALA A 135 9.11 -16.30 -11.71
C ALA A 135 8.93 -16.49 -13.22
N LYS A 136 7.87 -15.90 -13.82
CA LYS A 136 7.65 -15.92 -15.27
C LYS A 136 8.77 -15.22 -16.04
N LEU A 137 9.32 -14.15 -15.48
CA LEU A 137 10.44 -13.39 -16.07
C LEU A 137 11.81 -14.04 -15.81
N LYS A 138 11.86 -15.18 -15.11
CA LYS A 138 13.10 -15.89 -14.74
C LYS A 138 14.11 -14.99 -13.99
N LYS A 139 13.63 -14.11 -13.13
CA LYS A 139 14.44 -13.20 -12.31
C LYS A 139 14.44 -13.62 -10.84
N PRO A 140 15.28 -14.58 -10.41
CA PRO A 140 15.23 -15.13 -9.05
C PRO A 140 15.51 -14.08 -7.97
N ALA A 141 16.32 -13.07 -8.25
CA ALA A 141 16.59 -11.99 -7.30
C ALA A 141 15.32 -11.21 -6.91
N LEU A 142 14.39 -11.00 -7.85
CA LEU A 142 13.13 -10.33 -7.57
C LEU A 142 12.21 -11.17 -6.68
N ILE A 143 12.23 -12.50 -6.83
CA ILE A 143 11.44 -13.41 -5.98
C ILE A 143 11.89 -13.26 -4.53
N VAL A 144 13.20 -13.25 -4.28
CA VAL A 144 13.75 -13.07 -2.92
C VAL A 144 13.31 -11.74 -2.33
N ILE A 145 13.35 -10.66 -3.10
CA ILE A 145 12.93 -9.33 -2.64
C ILE A 145 11.45 -9.33 -2.25
N PHE A 146 10.58 -9.92 -3.08
CA PHE A 146 9.14 -9.96 -2.79
C PHE A 146 8.80 -10.88 -1.62
N VAL A 147 9.49 -12.00 -1.45
CA VAL A 147 9.34 -12.86 -0.27
C VAL A 147 9.76 -12.12 1.00
N LEU A 148 10.88 -11.40 0.97
CA LEU A 148 11.31 -10.56 2.09
C LEU A 148 10.29 -9.45 2.39
N SER A 149 9.73 -8.80 1.37
CA SER A 149 8.64 -7.80 1.50
C SER A 149 7.43 -8.40 2.20
N LEU A 150 7.01 -9.60 1.79
CA LEU A 150 5.88 -10.30 2.41
C LEU A 150 6.14 -10.59 3.90
N ILE A 151 7.33 -11.10 4.23
CA ILE A 151 7.73 -11.38 5.61
C ILE A 151 7.72 -10.09 6.43
N CYS A 152 8.31 -9.00 5.92
CA CYS A 152 8.31 -7.69 6.59
C CYS A 152 6.90 -7.17 6.81
N SER A 153 6.00 -7.32 5.83
CA SER A 153 4.61 -6.89 5.93
C SER A 153 3.84 -7.66 7.01
N LEU A 154 4.07 -8.98 7.11
CA LEU A 154 3.48 -9.82 8.16
C LEU A 154 4.02 -9.45 9.55
N CYS A 155 5.32 -9.20 9.67
CA CYS A 155 5.94 -8.74 10.92
C CYS A 155 5.36 -7.39 11.36
N MET A 156 5.20 -6.44 10.43
CA MET A 156 4.60 -5.13 10.73
C MET A 156 3.13 -5.27 11.16
N GLY A 157 2.36 -6.14 10.50
CA GLY A 157 0.99 -6.43 10.89
C GLY A 157 0.90 -7.03 12.31
N TYR A 158 1.80 -7.96 12.63
CA TYR A 158 1.89 -8.56 13.96
C TYR A 158 2.24 -7.54 15.04
N LEU A 159 3.25 -6.70 14.83
CA LEU A 159 3.66 -5.66 15.76
C LEU A 159 2.54 -4.64 15.99
N SER A 160 1.85 -4.22 14.92
CA SER A 160 0.70 -3.32 15.04
C SER A 160 -0.46 -3.94 15.85
N SER A 161 -0.66 -5.25 15.77
CA SER A 161 -1.68 -5.95 16.57
C SER A 161 -1.31 -6.02 18.05
N GLN A 162 -0.04 -6.18 18.38
CA GLN A 162 0.47 -6.20 19.77
C GLN A 162 0.32 -4.84 20.45
N ASP A 163 0.63 -3.75 19.74
CA ASP A 163 0.47 -2.40 20.27
C ASP A 163 -1.01 -2.07 20.53
N PHE A 164 -1.91 -2.56 19.67
CA PHE A 164 -3.35 -2.41 19.85
C PHE A 164 -3.85 -3.18 21.09
N VAL A 165 -3.40 -4.42 21.28
CA VAL A 165 -3.78 -5.23 22.45
C VAL A 165 -3.28 -4.58 23.73
N LYS A 166 -2.06 -4.03 23.77
CA LYS A 166 -1.52 -3.33 24.95
C LYS A 166 -2.23 -2.01 25.26
N SER A 167 -2.75 -1.32 24.24
CA SER A 167 -3.50 -0.07 24.44
C SER A 167 -4.96 -0.30 24.83
N ALA A 168 -5.47 -1.53 24.68
CA ALA A 168 -6.85 -1.92 25.03
C ALA A 168 -6.96 -2.55 26.44
N MET A 169 -5.82 -2.89 27.09
CA MET A 169 -5.71 -3.31 28.49
C MET A 169 -5.36 -2.14 29.40
#